data_959439b42d87a44331df9e83534ecd2d
#
_entry.id   959439b42d87a44331df9e83534ecd2d
#
_cell.length_a   1.000
_cell.length_b   1.000
_cell.length_c   1.000
_cell.angle_alpha   90.00
_cell.angle_beta   90.00
_cell.angle_gamma   90.00
#
_symmetry.space_group_name_H-M   'P 1'
#
loop_
_entity.id
_entity.type
_entity.pdbx_description
1 polymer ?
#
loop_
_entity_poly.entity_id
_entity_poly.type
_entity_poly.pdbx_seq_one_letter_code
_entity_poly.pdbx_strand_id
1 'polypeptide(L)'
;MTDARHTPIYIRAASALGPQGDYQTAQRKVLQDDPAPLELKELTRTIVGQSLRQASHFVELAVIGAQLCLQRLGQPTYTVTPVYLGTGLAEVNKTTALFEQVLPPGAGLASPFDFINAANNMAAFYVARRAQFSARNLTITEEEFSFEWALKLALGDLRHAGFEQALVGGVDESSRPRADHLRRISLRADQPMGEGSGWLYLTKDPTDAVGEVLCVEQLAMSPGMSFGDWAQAVARCVARFGERNEPLHLLPGFRLTLGDIHALLTRLPRSTLTDYLSYCGSYHTAAAFGIGMLFDEPAAPAARYFHVNRDATGRTLVVGVRRGV
;
A
#
# COMPACT_ATOMS: atom_id res chain seq x y z
N MET A 1 10.01 31.80 -8.94
CA MET A 1 9.25 30.85 -8.10
C MET A 1 8.87 29.71 -9.01
N THR A 2 9.55 28.58 -8.92
CA THR A 2 9.18 27.33 -9.62
C THR A 2 7.81 26.90 -9.13
N ASP A 3 6.90 26.57 -10.04
CA ASP A 3 5.56 26.11 -9.70
C ASP A 3 5.67 24.83 -8.86
N ALA A 4 5.36 24.91 -7.58
CA ALA A 4 5.49 23.79 -6.62
C ALA A 4 4.66 22.56 -7.04
N ARG A 5 3.68 22.73 -7.96
CA ARG A 5 2.88 21.64 -8.52
C ARG A 5 3.68 20.70 -9.43
N HIS A 6 4.85 21.12 -9.92
CA HIS A 6 5.71 20.37 -10.83
C HIS A 6 6.99 19.83 -10.19
N THR A 7 7.15 19.94 -8.86
CA THR A 7 8.32 19.34 -8.19
C THR A 7 8.23 17.83 -8.29
N PRO A 8 9.15 17.16 -8.99
CA PRO A 8 9.21 15.69 -9.04
C PRO A 8 9.43 15.13 -7.64
N ILE A 9 8.80 14.01 -7.35
CA ILE A 9 9.02 13.27 -6.11
C ILE A 9 9.49 11.87 -6.47
N TYR A 10 10.67 11.55 -6.00
CA TYR A 10 11.38 10.32 -6.33
C TYR A 10 11.14 9.23 -5.29
N ILE A 11 11.20 7.99 -5.73
CA ILE A 11 11.20 6.79 -4.89
C ILE A 11 12.65 6.35 -4.77
N ARG A 12 13.19 6.34 -3.56
CA ARG A 12 14.58 5.96 -3.29
C ARG A 12 14.70 4.52 -2.82
N ALA A 13 13.70 4.04 -2.10
CA ALA A 13 13.59 2.65 -1.68
C ALA A 13 12.12 2.23 -1.60
N ALA A 14 11.87 0.96 -1.76
CA ALA A 14 10.56 0.37 -1.62
C ALA A 14 10.65 -1.02 -0.97
N SER A 15 9.54 -1.51 -0.44
CA SER A 15 9.41 -2.90 0.03
C SER A 15 8.02 -3.44 -0.25
N ALA A 16 7.92 -4.74 -0.40
CA ALA A 16 6.68 -5.49 -0.53
C ALA A 16 6.76 -6.76 0.32
N LEU A 17 6.06 -6.77 1.45
CA LEU A 17 5.92 -7.91 2.33
C LEU A 17 4.52 -8.48 2.17
N GLY A 18 4.41 -9.73 1.80
CA GLY A 18 3.13 -10.42 1.59
C GLY A 18 3.10 -11.78 2.28
N PRO A 19 2.08 -12.61 2.00
CA PRO A 19 1.90 -13.90 2.68
C PRO A 19 3.07 -14.89 2.54
N GLN A 20 3.93 -14.67 1.55
CA GLN A 20 5.12 -15.51 1.29
C GLN A 20 6.41 -14.91 1.87
N GLY A 21 6.32 -13.82 2.62
CA GLY A 21 7.46 -13.07 3.14
C GLY A 21 7.82 -11.85 2.29
N ASP A 22 9.07 -11.43 2.38
CA ASP A 22 9.61 -10.33 1.57
C ASP A 22 9.68 -10.73 0.09
N TYR A 23 8.98 -10.01 -0.78
CA TYR A 23 8.85 -10.31 -2.20
C TYR A 23 10.20 -10.39 -2.92
N GLN A 24 11.20 -9.62 -2.50
CA GLN A 24 12.55 -9.65 -3.08
C GLN A 24 13.25 -11.00 -2.87
N THR A 25 13.02 -11.64 -1.73
CA THR A 25 13.70 -12.88 -1.34
C THR A 25 12.80 -14.12 -1.41
N ALA A 26 11.48 -13.94 -1.50
CA ALA A 26 10.51 -15.02 -1.56
C ALA A 26 10.57 -15.79 -2.90
N GLN A 27 10.03 -17.01 -2.90
CA GLN A 27 9.96 -17.86 -4.10
C GLN A 27 8.97 -17.36 -5.16
N ARG A 28 8.24 -16.28 -4.92
CA ARG A 28 7.28 -15.64 -5.85
C ARG A 28 6.28 -16.63 -6.48
N LYS A 29 5.67 -17.47 -5.65
CA LYS A 29 4.64 -18.42 -6.12
C LYS A 29 3.30 -17.72 -6.20
N VAL A 30 2.56 -18.01 -7.27
CA VAL A 30 1.16 -17.59 -7.39
C VAL A 30 0.32 -18.30 -6.33
N LEU A 31 -0.48 -17.55 -5.59
CA LEU A 31 -1.41 -18.09 -4.60
C LEU A 31 -2.50 -18.89 -5.31
N GLN A 32 -2.66 -20.16 -4.92
CA GLN A 32 -3.73 -21.02 -5.44
C GLN A 32 -4.97 -20.96 -4.53
N ASP A 33 -4.73 -20.80 -3.23
CA ASP A 33 -5.73 -20.77 -2.17
C ASP A 33 -5.45 -19.60 -1.22
N ASP A 34 -6.30 -19.44 -0.21
CA ASP A 34 -6.06 -18.48 0.86
C ASP A 34 -4.80 -18.83 1.62
N PRO A 35 -3.85 -17.91 1.68
CA PRO A 35 -2.63 -18.15 2.44
C PRO A 35 -2.94 -18.21 3.96
N ALA A 36 -2.13 -18.98 4.67
CA ALA A 36 -2.05 -18.82 6.12
C ALA A 36 -1.53 -17.41 6.47
N PRO A 37 -1.82 -16.87 7.67
CA PRO A 37 -1.17 -15.65 8.14
C PRO A 37 0.35 -15.82 8.11
N LEU A 38 1.05 -14.73 7.75
CA LEU A 38 2.51 -14.76 7.68
C LEU A 38 3.13 -15.00 9.06
N GLU A 39 4.07 -15.95 9.15
CA GLU A 39 4.81 -16.22 10.37
C GLU A 39 5.87 -15.13 10.63
N LEU A 40 5.54 -14.17 11.48
CA LEU A 40 6.34 -12.97 11.68
C LEU A 40 7.50 -13.10 12.65
N LYS A 41 7.51 -14.10 13.52
CA LYS A 41 8.54 -14.24 14.59
C LYS A 41 9.97 -14.28 14.05
N GLU A 42 10.20 -15.09 13.02
CA GLU A 42 11.53 -15.21 12.41
C GLU A 42 11.90 -13.94 11.65
N LEU A 43 10.96 -13.36 10.91
CA LEU A 43 11.16 -12.09 10.21
C LEU A 43 11.44 -10.94 11.19
N THR A 44 10.70 -10.87 12.29
CA THR A 44 10.96 -9.88 13.35
C THR A 44 12.38 -10.03 13.91
N ARG A 45 12.83 -11.25 14.16
CA ARG A 45 14.16 -11.50 14.69
C ARG A 45 15.27 -11.11 13.71
N THR A 46 15.11 -11.45 12.42
CA THR A 46 16.14 -11.21 11.40
C THR A 46 16.17 -9.79 10.88
N ILE A 47 15.01 -9.16 10.67
CA ILE A 47 14.88 -7.84 10.04
C ILE A 47 14.89 -6.73 11.09
N VAL A 48 14.15 -6.91 12.20
CA VAL A 48 14.04 -5.90 13.27
C VAL A 48 15.14 -6.05 14.33
N GLY A 49 15.71 -7.25 14.48
CA GLY A 49 16.80 -7.55 15.40
C GLY A 49 16.38 -7.70 16.87
N GLN A 50 15.12 -7.54 17.20
CA GLN A 50 14.56 -7.72 18.56
C GLN A 50 13.08 -8.02 18.49
N SER A 51 12.55 -8.74 19.48
CA SER A 51 11.12 -8.98 19.54
C SER A 51 10.34 -7.71 19.88
N LEU A 52 9.21 -7.52 19.21
CA LEU A 52 8.27 -6.43 19.48
C LEU A 52 7.30 -6.94 20.57
N ARG A 53 7.70 -6.82 21.84
CA ARG A 53 6.85 -7.28 22.94
C ARG A 53 5.48 -6.63 22.89
N GLN A 54 4.43 -7.46 22.95
CA GLN A 54 3.02 -7.04 22.97
C GLN A 54 2.53 -6.38 21.66
N ALA A 55 3.32 -6.34 20.59
CA ALA A 55 2.84 -5.91 19.30
C ALA A 55 1.80 -6.91 18.75
N SER A 56 0.80 -6.39 18.08
CA SER A 56 -0.14 -7.19 17.30
C SER A 56 0.49 -7.68 16.01
N HIS A 57 -0.16 -8.62 15.34
CA HIS A 57 0.22 -9.07 14.01
C HIS A 57 0.29 -7.90 13.00
N PHE A 58 -0.71 -7.01 13.04
CA PHE A 58 -0.76 -5.80 12.21
C PHE A 58 0.43 -4.86 12.45
N VAL A 59 0.77 -4.61 13.74
CA VAL A 59 1.95 -3.78 14.08
C VAL A 59 3.24 -4.44 13.61
N GLU A 60 3.40 -5.76 13.79
CA GLU A 60 4.59 -6.48 13.32
C GLU A 60 4.72 -6.41 11.80
N LEU A 61 3.63 -6.63 11.04
CA LEU A 61 3.60 -6.46 9.57
C LEU A 61 4.09 -5.05 9.16
N ALA A 62 3.56 -4.01 9.81
CA ALA A 62 3.93 -2.64 9.51
C ALA A 62 5.41 -2.36 9.78
N VAL A 63 5.92 -2.78 10.95
CA VAL A 63 7.31 -2.53 11.35
C VAL A 63 8.29 -3.31 10.48
N ILE A 64 8.00 -4.57 10.17
CA ILE A 64 8.87 -5.40 9.31
C ILE A 64 8.93 -4.81 7.90
N GLY A 65 7.78 -4.49 7.29
CA GLY A 65 7.74 -3.91 5.96
C GLY A 65 8.46 -2.56 5.88
N ALA A 66 8.24 -1.66 6.85
CA ALA A 66 8.95 -0.39 6.93
C ALA A 66 10.46 -0.57 7.10
N GLN A 67 10.88 -1.51 7.96
CA GLN A 67 12.30 -1.79 8.18
C GLN A 67 12.98 -2.35 6.93
N LEU A 68 12.31 -3.22 6.16
CA LEU A 68 12.79 -3.69 4.86
C LEU A 68 13.03 -2.52 3.89
N CYS A 69 12.08 -1.59 3.80
CA CYS A 69 12.22 -0.40 2.96
C CYS A 69 13.44 0.44 3.40
N LEU A 70 13.59 0.68 4.71
CA LEU A 70 14.70 1.47 5.26
C LEU A 70 16.06 0.78 5.10
N GLN A 71 16.14 -0.54 5.21
CA GLN A 71 17.37 -1.29 4.94
C GLN A 71 17.81 -1.16 3.48
N ARG A 72 16.86 -1.16 2.54
CA ARG A 72 17.14 -0.99 1.10
C ARG A 72 17.57 0.43 0.74
N LEU A 73 17.28 1.41 1.58
CA LEU A 73 17.76 2.77 1.40
C LEU A 73 19.29 2.87 1.43
N GLY A 74 19.99 1.97 2.17
CA GLY A 74 21.45 1.88 2.22
C GLY A 74 22.17 3.08 2.85
N GLN A 75 21.44 4.06 3.36
CA GLN A 75 21.97 5.31 3.94
C GLN A 75 21.25 5.64 5.24
N PRO A 76 21.88 6.41 6.14
CA PRO A 76 21.21 6.92 7.34
C PRO A 76 19.97 7.75 6.98
N THR A 77 18.88 7.50 7.70
CA THR A 77 17.66 8.30 7.56
C THR A 77 17.75 9.58 8.38
N TYR A 78 17.07 10.62 7.93
CA TYR A 78 16.96 11.86 8.69
C TYR A 78 15.84 11.73 9.74
N THR A 79 16.08 12.21 10.95
CA THR A 79 15.10 12.16 12.05
C THR A 79 13.81 12.94 11.75
N VAL A 80 13.88 13.99 10.92
CA VAL A 80 12.73 14.79 10.50
C VAL A 80 12.10 14.16 9.24
N THR A 81 11.64 12.91 9.36
CA THR A 81 10.95 12.19 8.29
C THR A 81 9.51 11.90 8.73
N PRO A 82 8.50 12.45 8.07
CA PRO A 82 7.11 12.13 8.36
C PRO A 82 6.76 10.71 7.90
N VAL A 83 5.83 10.07 8.64
CA VAL A 83 5.29 8.74 8.36
C VAL A 83 3.82 8.85 8.00
N TYR A 84 3.43 8.26 6.89
CA TYR A 84 2.04 8.16 6.42
C TYR A 84 1.69 6.69 6.24
N LEU A 85 0.76 6.20 7.02
CA LEU A 85 0.28 4.83 6.96
C LEU A 85 -1.16 4.80 6.46
N GLY A 86 -1.42 4.12 5.36
CA GLY A 86 -2.75 3.73 4.91
C GLY A 86 -3.13 2.36 5.46
N THR A 87 -4.36 2.22 5.94
CA THR A 87 -4.91 0.92 6.34
C THR A 87 -6.43 0.93 6.21
N GLY A 88 -7.03 -0.12 5.66
CA GLY A 88 -8.47 -0.19 5.51
C GLY A 88 -9.18 -0.79 6.73
N LEU A 89 -8.56 -1.77 7.36
CA LEU A 89 -9.12 -2.49 8.51
C LEU A 89 -8.39 -2.23 9.83
N ALA A 90 -7.19 -1.69 9.78
CA ALA A 90 -6.31 -1.46 10.93
C ALA A 90 -6.16 -2.71 11.83
N GLU A 91 -6.24 -2.55 13.13
CA GLU A 91 -6.16 -3.60 14.17
C GLU A 91 -7.47 -4.42 14.27
N VAL A 92 -7.95 -4.95 13.14
CA VAL A 92 -9.28 -5.58 13.07
C VAL A 92 -9.40 -6.79 14.00
N ASN A 93 -8.36 -7.62 14.10
CA ASN A 93 -8.39 -8.82 14.93
C ASN A 93 -8.33 -8.46 16.43
N LYS A 94 -7.50 -7.50 16.81
CA LYS A 94 -7.43 -6.99 18.19
C LYS A 94 -8.70 -6.28 18.63
N THR A 95 -9.26 -5.45 17.74
CA THR A 95 -10.53 -4.75 17.99
C THR A 95 -11.67 -5.75 18.17
N THR A 96 -11.74 -6.80 17.34
CA THR A 96 -12.75 -7.85 17.45
C THR A 96 -12.59 -8.59 18.79
N ALA A 97 -11.38 -9.02 19.16
CA ALA A 97 -11.11 -9.68 20.43
C ALA A 97 -11.44 -8.79 21.64
N LEU A 98 -11.21 -7.48 21.54
CA LEU A 98 -11.57 -6.52 22.58
C LEU A 98 -13.10 -6.44 22.77
N PHE A 99 -13.86 -6.38 21.69
CA PHE A 99 -15.33 -6.41 21.76
C PHE A 99 -15.86 -7.72 22.35
N GLU A 100 -15.26 -8.85 22.04
CA GLU A 100 -15.61 -10.15 22.63
C GLU A 100 -15.39 -10.20 24.15
N GLN A 101 -14.44 -9.42 24.68
CA GLN A 101 -14.20 -9.30 26.12
C GLN A 101 -15.25 -8.47 26.85
N VAL A 102 -15.83 -7.45 26.20
CA VAL A 102 -16.64 -6.43 26.89
C VAL A 102 -18.13 -6.46 26.56
N LEU A 103 -18.54 -7.02 25.42
CA LEU A 103 -19.94 -6.98 24.97
C LEU A 103 -20.85 -8.08 25.54
N PRO A 104 -20.41 -9.34 25.78
CA PRO A 104 -21.30 -10.39 26.29
C PRO A 104 -21.78 -10.05 27.71
N PRO A 105 -23.04 -10.45 28.08
CA PRO A 105 -23.50 -10.33 29.45
C PRO A 105 -22.59 -11.08 30.42
N GLY A 106 -22.09 -10.41 31.45
CA GLY A 106 -21.14 -10.97 32.40
C GLY A 106 -19.68 -10.94 31.94
N ALA A 107 -19.39 -10.28 30.84
CA ALA A 107 -18.02 -10.04 30.37
C ALA A 107 -17.20 -9.23 31.39
N GLY A 108 -15.89 -9.44 31.37
CA GLY A 108 -14.93 -8.74 32.21
C GLY A 108 -14.59 -7.34 31.73
N LEU A 109 -13.63 -6.72 32.37
CA LEU A 109 -13.03 -5.47 31.93
C LEU A 109 -12.04 -5.75 30.79
N ALA A 110 -11.98 -4.85 29.84
CA ALA A 110 -10.97 -4.90 28.78
C ALA A 110 -9.56 -4.87 29.37
N SER A 111 -8.66 -5.67 28.82
CA SER A 111 -7.24 -5.56 29.12
C SER A 111 -6.73 -4.17 28.69
N PRO A 112 -6.05 -3.39 29.57
CA PRO A 112 -5.47 -2.11 29.19
C PRO A 112 -4.52 -2.21 27.98
N PHE A 113 -3.79 -3.32 27.87
CA PHE A 113 -2.89 -3.57 26.73
C PHE A 113 -3.64 -3.82 25.43
N ASP A 114 -4.73 -4.58 25.47
CA ASP A 114 -5.54 -4.82 24.28
C ASP A 114 -6.24 -3.53 23.84
N PHE A 115 -6.70 -2.72 24.79
CA PHE A 115 -7.29 -1.41 24.49
C PHE A 115 -6.29 -0.45 23.81
N ILE A 116 -5.05 -0.34 24.33
CA ILE A 116 -4.02 0.52 23.73
C ILE A 116 -3.65 0.00 22.35
N ASN A 117 -3.49 -1.30 22.16
CA ASN A 117 -3.11 -1.90 20.90
C ASN A 117 -4.25 -1.93 19.86
N ALA A 118 -5.50 -1.72 20.25
CA ALA A 118 -6.61 -1.57 19.32
C ALA A 118 -6.68 -0.19 18.64
N ALA A 119 -5.81 0.75 18.99
CA ALA A 119 -5.78 2.06 18.38
C ALA A 119 -5.13 2.02 16.98
N ASN A 120 -5.84 2.51 15.96
CA ASN A 120 -5.44 2.44 14.55
C ASN A 120 -4.07 3.06 14.23
N ASN A 121 -3.61 4.02 15.04
CA ASN A 121 -2.34 4.71 14.83
C ASN A 121 -1.13 4.01 15.48
N MET A 122 -1.33 2.90 16.18
CA MET A 122 -0.24 2.23 16.90
C MET A 122 0.84 1.71 15.94
N ALA A 123 0.45 1.12 14.81
CA ALA A 123 1.43 0.64 13.83
C ALA A 123 2.35 1.75 13.32
N ALA A 124 1.79 2.89 12.93
CA ALA A 124 2.57 4.05 12.48
C ALA A 124 3.45 4.63 13.60
N PHE A 125 2.97 4.60 14.86
CA PHE A 125 3.78 4.99 16.03
C PHE A 125 4.98 4.05 16.24
N TYR A 126 4.79 2.73 16.16
CA TYR A 126 5.88 1.77 16.29
C TYR A 126 6.91 1.92 15.16
N VAL A 127 6.46 2.15 13.93
CA VAL A 127 7.34 2.43 12.78
C VAL A 127 8.17 3.69 13.02
N ALA A 128 7.54 4.82 13.37
CA ALA A 128 8.24 6.08 13.62
C ALA A 128 9.22 5.96 14.79
N ARG A 129 8.81 5.34 15.90
CA ARG A 129 9.67 5.10 17.07
C ARG A 129 10.87 4.24 16.71
N ARG A 130 10.67 3.16 15.95
CA ARG A 130 11.75 2.26 15.54
C ARG A 130 12.75 2.93 14.61
N ALA A 131 12.26 3.72 13.67
CA ALA A 131 13.08 4.50 12.73
C ALA A 131 13.69 5.78 13.36
N GLN A 132 13.34 6.11 14.61
CA GLN A 132 13.71 7.35 15.30
C GLN A 132 13.24 8.62 14.55
N PHE A 133 12.08 8.54 13.90
CA PHE A 133 11.47 9.67 13.22
C PHE A 133 10.65 10.51 14.19
N SER A 134 10.88 11.83 14.17
CA SER A 134 10.28 12.81 15.08
C SER A 134 9.30 13.77 14.42
N ALA A 135 9.07 13.60 13.11
CA ALA A 135 8.16 14.46 12.36
C ALA A 135 6.70 13.96 12.44
N ARG A 136 5.85 14.50 11.57
CA ARG A 136 4.43 14.15 11.45
C ARG A 136 4.23 12.64 11.30
N ASN A 137 3.24 12.11 12.01
CA ASN A 137 2.83 10.71 11.92
C ASN A 137 1.31 10.66 11.71
N LEU A 138 0.87 10.19 10.56
CA LEU A 138 -0.54 10.11 10.19
C LEU A 138 -0.93 8.69 9.80
N THR A 139 -2.07 8.24 10.30
CA THR A 139 -2.74 7.02 9.85
C THR A 139 -4.02 7.40 9.12
N ILE A 140 -4.18 6.90 7.91
CA ILE A 140 -5.29 7.20 7.00
C ILE A 140 -6.12 5.94 6.82
N THR A 141 -7.43 6.04 7.07
CA THR A 141 -8.37 4.95 6.89
C THR A 141 -9.46 5.39 5.94
N GLU A 142 -9.45 4.85 4.73
CA GLU A 142 -10.41 5.15 3.65
C GLU A 142 -10.60 3.89 2.79
N GLU A 143 -10.83 2.75 3.44
CA GLU A 143 -11.05 1.46 2.79
C GLU A 143 -10.01 1.19 1.68
N GLU A 144 -10.47 0.93 0.44
CA GLU A 144 -9.63 0.62 -0.72
C GLU A 144 -8.65 1.72 -1.10
N PHE A 145 -8.87 2.94 -0.67
CA PHE A 145 -8.05 4.10 -1.05
C PHE A 145 -7.10 4.57 0.05
N SER A 146 -7.02 3.82 1.15
CA SER A 146 -6.23 4.22 2.31
C SER A 146 -4.77 4.50 1.97
N PHE A 147 -4.13 3.64 1.18
CA PHE A 147 -2.75 3.84 0.74
C PHE A 147 -2.61 5.00 -0.25
N GLU A 148 -3.51 5.09 -1.21
CA GLU A 148 -3.47 6.15 -2.23
C GLU A 148 -3.65 7.53 -1.60
N TRP A 149 -4.52 7.66 -0.59
CA TRP A 149 -4.67 8.91 0.16
C TRP A 149 -3.46 9.20 1.05
N ALA A 150 -2.86 8.18 1.68
CA ALA A 150 -1.62 8.34 2.42
C ALA A 150 -0.50 8.88 1.51
N LEU A 151 -0.36 8.30 0.31
CA LEU A 151 0.59 8.75 -0.70
C LEU A 151 0.30 10.18 -1.16
N LYS A 152 -0.97 10.51 -1.45
CA LYS A 152 -1.37 11.85 -1.89
C LYS A 152 -1.07 12.93 -0.84
N LEU A 153 -1.32 12.64 0.44
CA LEU A 153 -0.99 13.55 1.54
C LEU A 153 0.52 13.75 1.66
N ALA A 154 1.29 12.67 1.59
CA ALA A 154 2.76 12.75 1.61
C ALA A 154 3.31 13.62 0.46
N LEU A 155 2.80 13.44 -0.77
CA LEU A 155 3.17 14.27 -1.92
C LEU A 155 2.82 15.76 -1.69
N GLY A 156 1.66 16.02 -1.09
CA GLY A 156 1.25 17.38 -0.72
C GLY A 156 2.22 18.01 0.27
N ASP A 157 2.59 17.29 1.31
CA ASP A 157 3.50 17.79 2.34
C ASP A 157 4.94 17.96 1.83
N LEU A 158 5.42 17.05 1.00
CA LEU A 158 6.71 17.20 0.34
C LEU A 158 6.77 18.46 -0.53
N ARG A 159 5.68 18.77 -1.24
CA ARG A 159 5.62 19.94 -2.14
C ARG A 159 5.38 21.26 -1.41
N HIS A 160 4.65 21.25 -0.29
CA HIS A 160 4.11 22.48 0.31
C HIS A 160 4.45 22.69 1.79
N ALA A 161 4.77 21.64 2.56
CA ALA A 161 5.02 21.74 4.01
C ALA A 161 6.50 21.73 4.41
N GLY A 162 7.40 21.81 3.44
CA GLY A 162 8.86 21.94 3.70
C GLY A 162 9.56 20.64 4.08
N PHE A 163 8.93 19.48 3.96
CA PHE A 163 9.61 18.20 4.13
C PHE A 163 10.40 17.84 2.87
N GLU A 164 11.58 17.23 3.07
CA GLU A 164 12.47 16.79 1.98
C GLU A 164 12.27 15.31 1.65
N GLN A 165 11.79 14.53 2.60
CA GLN A 165 11.52 13.09 2.46
C GLN A 165 10.28 12.68 3.25
N ALA A 166 9.75 11.49 2.97
CA ALA A 166 8.64 10.89 3.68
C ALA A 166 8.70 9.36 3.58
N LEU A 167 8.24 8.65 4.61
CA LEU A 167 7.99 7.23 4.59
C LEU A 167 6.48 6.99 4.46
N VAL A 168 6.07 6.33 3.39
CA VAL A 168 4.65 6.08 3.08
C VAL A 168 4.41 4.60 2.95
N GLY A 169 3.43 4.06 3.64
CA GLY A 169 3.09 2.64 3.55
C GLY A 169 1.60 2.35 3.53
N GLY A 170 1.28 1.15 3.06
CA GLY A 170 -0.04 0.55 3.15
C GLY A 170 0.06 -0.82 3.81
N VAL A 171 -0.72 -1.04 4.85
CA VAL A 171 -0.68 -2.27 5.65
C VAL A 171 -2.07 -2.71 6.04
N ASP A 172 -2.38 -3.97 5.82
CA ASP A 172 -3.56 -4.63 6.39
C ASP A 172 -3.24 -6.07 6.75
N GLU A 173 -3.83 -6.54 7.85
CA GLU A 173 -3.86 -7.93 8.22
C GLU A 173 -5.11 -8.63 7.69
N SER A 174 -5.05 -9.93 7.47
CA SER A 174 -6.22 -10.73 7.13
C SER A 174 -7.10 -10.94 8.36
N SER A 175 -8.40 -10.65 8.27
CA SER A 175 -9.34 -11.04 9.33
C SER A 175 -9.78 -12.48 9.14
N ARG A 176 -9.91 -13.20 10.27
CA ARG A 176 -10.35 -14.60 10.27
C ARG A 176 -11.57 -14.79 11.14
N PRO A 177 -12.49 -15.70 10.79
CA PRO A 177 -12.46 -16.64 9.64
C PRO A 177 -12.64 -15.93 8.28
N ARG A 178 -12.36 -16.65 7.18
CA ARG A 178 -12.51 -16.13 5.79
C ARG A 178 -13.81 -15.40 5.53
N ALA A 179 -14.93 -15.94 6.01
CA ALA A 179 -16.25 -15.35 5.83
C ALA A 179 -16.33 -13.91 6.34
N ASP A 180 -15.63 -13.60 7.44
CA ASP A 180 -15.57 -12.25 7.99
C ASP A 180 -14.71 -11.33 7.13
N HIS A 181 -13.58 -11.83 6.62
CA HIS A 181 -12.75 -11.08 5.69
C HIS A 181 -13.52 -10.72 4.42
N LEU A 182 -14.14 -11.71 3.77
CA LEU A 182 -14.97 -11.50 2.58
C LEU A 182 -16.04 -10.43 2.79
N ARG A 183 -16.73 -10.49 3.94
CA ARG A 183 -17.78 -9.52 4.28
C ARG A 183 -17.22 -8.13 4.51
N ARG A 184 -16.12 -8.01 5.25
CA ARG A 184 -15.53 -6.71 5.63
C ARG A 184 -15.00 -5.93 4.44
N ILE A 185 -14.33 -6.62 3.52
CA ILE A 185 -13.78 -5.98 2.31
C ILE A 185 -14.65 -6.19 1.07
N SER A 186 -15.84 -6.79 1.21
CA SER A 186 -16.75 -7.12 0.10
C SER A 186 -16.03 -7.86 -1.05
N LEU A 187 -15.20 -8.84 -0.69
CA LEU A 187 -14.40 -9.63 -1.63
C LEU A 187 -15.27 -10.68 -2.30
N ARG A 188 -15.02 -10.95 -3.58
CA ARG A 188 -15.67 -12.06 -4.29
C ARG A 188 -15.14 -13.40 -3.77
N ALA A 189 -16.01 -14.43 -3.81
CA ALA A 189 -15.65 -15.75 -3.29
C ALA A 189 -14.51 -16.45 -4.07
N ASP A 190 -14.29 -16.06 -5.33
CA ASP A 190 -13.25 -16.59 -6.21
C ASP A 190 -11.88 -15.91 -6.04
N GLN A 191 -11.79 -14.86 -5.26
CA GLN A 191 -10.55 -14.15 -5.01
C GLN A 191 -9.87 -14.66 -3.73
N PRO A 192 -8.56 -14.92 -3.73
CA PRO A 192 -7.83 -15.24 -2.51
C PRO A 192 -7.80 -14.03 -1.59
N MET A 193 -8.07 -14.25 -0.31
CA MET A 193 -7.82 -13.23 0.71
C MET A 193 -6.31 -13.07 0.91
N GLY A 194 -5.91 -11.91 1.40
CA GLY A 194 -4.49 -11.63 1.64
C GLY A 194 -4.24 -10.72 2.81
N GLU A 195 -2.98 -10.49 3.05
CA GLU A 195 -2.44 -9.52 4.00
C GLU A 195 -1.08 -9.04 3.52
N GLY A 196 -0.63 -7.90 4.00
CA GLY A 196 0.70 -7.45 3.63
C GLY A 196 1.03 -6.03 4.07
N SER A 197 2.24 -5.64 3.71
CA SER A 197 2.84 -4.37 4.10
C SER A 197 3.77 -3.89 2.98
N GLY A 198 3.35 -2.85 2.27
CA GLY A 198 4.15 -2.20 1.22
C GLY A 198 4.58 -0.81 1.65
N TRP A 199 5.83 -0.42 1.42
CA TRP A 199 6.36 0.88 1.81
C TRP A 199 7.21 1.51 0.72
N LEU A 200 7.17 2.85 0.67
CA LEU A 200 7.96 3.69 -0.21
C LEU A 200 8.70 4.74 0.62
N TYR A 201 9.99 4.90 0.41
CA TYR A 201 10.74 6.06 0.89
C TYR A 201 10.82 7.09 -0.22
N LEU A 202 10.16 8.22 0.00
CA LEU A 202 10.02 9.31 -0.97
C LEU A 202 11.00 10.44 -0.66
N THR A 203 11.50 11.10 -1.70
CA THR A 203 12.41 12.26 -1.58
C THR A 203 12.26 13.22 -2.75
N LYS A 204 12.68 14.48 -2.56
CA LYS A 204 12.87 15.46 -3.63
C LYS A 204 14.23 15.33 -4.33
N ASP A 205 15.18 14.67 -3.68
CA ASP A 205 16.53 14.46 -4.22
C ASP A 205 16.51 13.29 -5.23
N PRO A 206 16.90 13.53 -6.50
CA PRO A 206 16.96 12.47 -7.51
C PRO A 206 18.12 11.48 -7.31
N THR A 207 19.06 11.77 -6.42
CA THR A 207 20.25 10.93 -6.20
C THR A 207 19.84 9.53 -5.73
N ASP A 208 20.36 8.49 -6.38
CA ASP A 208 20.04 7.08 -6.11
C ASP A 208 18.54 6.74 -6.19
N ALA A 209 17.75 7.53 -6.91
CA ALA A 209 16.35 7.23 -7.11
C ALA A 209 16.18 5.96 -7.97
N VAL A 210 15.30 5.06 -7.52
CA VAL A 210 14.90 3.86 -8.26
C VAL A 210 13.66 4.10 -9.10
N GLY A 211 12.96 5.21 -8.86
CA GLY A 211 11.76 5.60 -9.57
C GLY A 211 11.22 6.96 -9.18
N GLU A 212 10.07 7.32 -9.74
CA GLU A 212 9.37 8.58 -9.55
C GLU A 212 7.88 8.34 -9.36
N VAL A 213 7.22 9.14 -8.53
CA VAL A 213 5.76 9.18 -8.44
C VAL A 213 5.23 10.19 -9.45
N LEU A 214 4.55 9.71 -10.49
CA LEU A 214 4.01 10.53 -11.55
C LEU A 214 2.72 11.24 -11.12
N CYS A 215 1.80 10.51 -10.48
CA CYS A 215 0.52 11.06 -10.06
C CYS A 215 -0.16 10.23 -8.96
N VAL A 216 -1.08 10.90 -8.24
CA VAL A 216 -2.17 10.29 -7.48
C VAL A 216 -3.43 11.09 -7.81
N GLU A 217 -4.24 10.56 -8.70
CA GLU A 217 -5.39 11.27 -9.28
C GLU A 217 -6.71 10.60 -8.92
N GLN A 218 -7.59 11.33 -8.29
CA GLN A 218 -8.98 10.93 -8.17
C GLN A 218 -9.74 11.39 -9.41
N LEU A 219 -10.36 10.46 -10.11
CA LEU A 219 -11.12 10.76 -11.30
C LEU A 219 -12.56 11.16 -10.92
N ALA A 220 -13.04 12.26 -11.50
CA ALA A 220 -14.43 12.63 -11.40
C ALA A 220 -15.29 11.65 -12.21
N MET A 221 -16.15 10.90 -11.53
CA MET A 221 -17.04 9.91 -12.12
C MET A 221 -18.48 10.37 -11.95
N SER A 222 -19.28 10.27 -13.01
CA SER A 222 -20.72 10.52 -12.95
C SER A 222 -21.46 9.22 -12.59
N PRO A 223 -22.51 9.29 -11.76
CA PRO A 223 -23.36 8.14 -11.54
C PRO A 223 -23.90 7.57 -12.87
N GLY A 224 -23.83 6.25 -13.03
CA GLY A 224 -24.28 5.58 -14.26
C GLY A 224 -23.33 5.67 -15.46
N MET A 225 -22.10 6.15 -15.29
CA MET A 225 -21.09 6.16 -16.33
C MET A 225 -20.88 4.76 -16.92
N SER A 226 -20.84 4.65 -18.26
CA SER A 226 -20.57 3.37 -18.92
C SER A 226 -19.14 2.89 -18.69
N PHE A 227 -18.91 1.57 -18.80
CA PHE A 227 -17.53 1.02 -18.73
C PHE A 227 -16.59 1.65 -19.75
N GLY A 228 -17.09 1.94 -20.96
CA GLY A 228 -16.30 2.59 -22.02
C GLY A 228 -15.90 4.02 -21.67
N ASP A 229 -16.78 4.82 -21.09
CA ASP A 229 -16.52 6.19 -20.68
C ASP A 229 -15.57 6.23 -19.46
N TRP A 230 -15.77 5.30 -18.52
CA TRP A 230 -14.87 5.12 -17.39
C TRP A 230 -13.44 4.79 -17.85
N ALA A 231 -13.28 3.79 -18.71
CA ALA A 231 -11.99 3.39 -19.25
C ALA A 231 -11.34 4.54 -20.05
N GLN A 232 -12.15 5.32 -20.77
CA GLN A 232 -11.67 6.50 -21.50
C GLN A 232 -11.18 7.60 -20.54
N ALA A 233 -11.84 7.80 -19.38
CA ALA A 233 -11.38 8.75 -18.36
C ALA A 233 -10.04 8.32 -17.75
N VAL A 234 -9.87 7.02 -17.44
CA VAL A 234 -8.60 6.46 -16.99
C VAL A 234 -7.52 6.65 -18.06
N ALA A 235 -7.82 6.31 -19.33
CA ALA A 235 -6.85 6.44 -20.41
C ALA A 235 -6.40 7.89 -20.62
N ARG A 236 -7.31 8.87 -20.52
CA ARG A 236 -6.95 10.30 -20.53
C ARG A 236 -6.05 10.69 -19.36
N CYS A 237 -6.29 10.15 -18.18
CA CYS A 237 -5.42 10.37 -17.02
C CYS A 237 -4.01 9.84 -17.30
N VAL A 238 -3.89 8.58 -17.70
CA VAL A 238 -2.61 7.92 -18.02
C VAL A 238 -1.83 8.67 -19.11
N ALA A 239 -2.53 9.16 -20.14
CA ALA A 239 -1.91 9.87 -21.27
C ALA A 239 -1.25 11.23 -20.88
N ARG A 240 -1.60 11.80 -19.73
CA ARG A 240 -0.98 13.05 -19.22
C ARG A 240 0.42 12.83 -18.65
N PHE A 241 0.75 11.58 -18.28
CA PHE A 241 1.96 11.26 -17.53
C PHE A 241 2.85 10.29 -18.33
N GLY A 242 3.83 10.83 -19.04
CA GLY A 242 4.90 10.10 -19.67
C GLY A 242 4.89 10.09 -21.19
N GLU A 243 5.98 9.62 -21.79
CA GLU A 243 6.20 9.59 -23.22
C GLU A 243 5.53 8.39 -23.89
N ARG A 244 5.13 8.55 -25.16
CA ARG A 244 4.38 7.51 -25.91
C ARG A 244 5.18 6.21 -26.13
N ASN A 245 6.49 6.26 -26.03
CA ASN A 245 7.38 5.14 -26.37
C ASN A 245 7.83 4.31 -25.15
N GLU A 246 7.53 4.76 -23.93
CA GLU A 246 7.84 3.97 -22.73
C GLU A 246 6.85 2.81 -22.56
N PRO A 247 7.32 1.61 -22.17
CA PRO A 247 6.44 0.51 -21.80
C PRO A 247 5.42 0.95 -20.75
N LEU A 248 4.19 0.53 -20.90
CA LEU A 248 3.07 0.86 -20.03
C LEU A 248 2.50 -0.39 -19.40
N HIS A 249 2.43 -0.42 -18.07
CA HIS A 249 1.85 -1.50 -17.31
C HIS A 249 0.66 -1.01 -16.49
N LEU A 250 -0.38 -1.82 -16.44
CA LEU A 250 -1.55 -1.59 -15.60
C LEU A 250 -1.56 -2.58 -14.43
N LEU A 251 -1.77 -2.07 -13.23
CA LEU A 251 -1.95 -2.85 -12.00
C LEU A 251 -3.42 -2.72 -11.57
N PRO A 252 -4.29 -3.67 -11.90
CA PRO A 252 -5.70 -3.59 -11.51
C PRO A 252 -5.88 -3.81 -10.01
N GLY A 253 -6.63 -2.93 -9.34
CA GLY A 253 -7.09 -3.15 -7.97
C GLY A 253 -8.08 -4.33 -7.87
N PHE A 254 -8.21 -4.92 -6.69
CA PHE A 254 -8.95 -6.17 -6.48
C PHE A 254 -10.46 -6.07 -6.76
N ARG A 255 -11.04 -4.86 -6.81
CA ARG A 255 -12.44 -4.67 -7.18
C ARG A 255 -12.70 -4.59 -8.67
N LEU A 256 -11.66 -4.41 -9.49
CA LEU A 256 -11.87 -4.37 -10.94
C LEU A 256 -12.30 -5.73 -11.46
N THR A 257 -13.36 -5.73 -12.23
CA THR A 257 -13.87 -6.93 -12.91
C THR A 257 -13.09 -7.21 -14.20
N LEU A 258 -13.24 -8.41 -14.74
CA LEU A 258 -12.69 -8.74 -16.07
C LEU A 258 -13.22 -7.79 -17.16
N GLY A 259 -14.47 -7.32 -17.04
CA GLY A 259 -15.06 -6.33 -17.94
C GLY A 259 -14.36 -4.97 -17.85
N ASP A 260 -14.06 -4.49 -16.61
CA ASP A 260 -13.29 -3.27 -16.40
C ASP A 260 -11.90 -3.38 -17.00
N ILE A 261 -11.20 -4.48 -16.76
CA ILE A 261 -9.86 -4.74 -17.30
C ILE A 261 -9.87 -4.78 -18.83
N HIS A 262 -10.83 -5.48 -19.43
CA HIS A 262 -11.00 -5.53 -20.88
C HIS A 262 -11.24 -4.13 -21.49
N ALA A 263 -12.10 -3.33 -20.85
CA ALA A 263 -12.35 -1.95 -21.28
C ALA A 263 -11.09 -1.08 -21.21
N LEU A 264 -10.27 -1.22 -20.16
CA LEU A 264 -8.99 -0.52 -20.05
C LEU A 264 -8.00 -0.92 -21.14
N LEU A 265 -7.81 -2.22 -21.38
CA LEU A 265 -6.91 -2.72 -22.44
C LEU A 265 -7.35 -2.29 -23.85
N THR A 266 -8.66 -2.18 -24.07
CA THR A 266 -9.21 -1.67 -25.33
C THR A 266 -8.84 -0.19 -25.55
N ARG A 267 -8.79 0.62 -24.48
CA ARG A 267 -8.42 2.05 -24.55
C ARG A 267 -6.92 2.30 -24.47
N LEU A 268 -6.17 1.34 -23.93
CA LEU A 268 -4.71 1.36 -23.77
C LEU A 268 -4.09 0.11 -24.42
N PRO A 269 -4.20 -0.05 -25.76
CA PRO A 269 -3.89 -1.32 -26.43
C PRO A 269 -2.40 -1.71 -26.41
N ARG A 270 -1.52 -0.79 -26.00
CA ARG A 270 -0.07 -1.07 -25.84
C ARG A 270 0.33 -1.32 -24.38
N SER A 271 -0.66 -1.39 -23.48
CA SER A 271 -0.39 -1.71 -22.07
C SER A 271 -0.36 -3.21 -21.85
N THR A 272 0.42 -3.62 -20.86
CA THR A 272 0.44 -4.98 -20.31
C THR A 272 -0.13 -4.99 -18.91
N LEU A 273 -0.66 -6.12 -18.48
CA LEU A 273 -1.14 -6.28 -17.10
C LEU A 273 0.01 -6.76 -16.21
N THR A 274 0.08 -6.21 -15.01
CA THR A 274 0.91 -6.72 -13.92
C THR A 274 -0.02 -7.20 -12.81
N ASP A 275 -0.14 -8.53 -12.70
CA ASP A 275 -0.98 -9.18 -11.69
C ASP A 275 -0.20 -9.35 -10.38
N TYR A 276 -0.31 -8.37 -9.50
CA TYR A 276 0.31 -8.41 -8.19
C TYR A 276 -0.57 -9.14 -7.15
N LEU A 277 -1.89 -9.17 -7.36
CA LEU A 277 -2.83 -9.81 -6.43
C LEU A 277 -2.62 -11.32 -6.33
N SER A 278 -2.13 -11.94 -7.40
CA SER A 278 -1.74 -13.35 -7.40
C SER A 278 -0.60 -13.68 -6.42
N TYR A 279 0.14 -12.68 -5.93
CA TYR A 279 1.25 -12.87 -5.00
C TYR A 279 0.92 -12.45 -3.56
N CYS A 280 0.03 -11.49 -3.37
CA CYS A 280 -0.29 -10.97 -2.04
C CYS A 280 -1.74 -11.24 -1.59
N GLY A 281 -2.61 -11.66 -2.50
CA GLY A 281 -4.04 -11.77 -2.23
C GLY A 281 -4.73 -10.39 -2.17
N SER A 282 -6.00 -10.40 -1.81
CA SER A 282 -6.85 -9.21 -1.80
C SER A 282 -7.04 -8.67 -0.38
N TYR A 283 -6.71 -7.39 -0.19
CA TYR A 283 -6.94 -6.59 1.00
C TYR A 283 -6.93 -5.11 0.60
N HIS A 284 -7.43 -4.22 1.45
CA HIS A 284 -7.66 -2.82 1.07
C HIS A 284 -6.40 -2.11 0.56
N THR A 285 -5.27 -2.28 1.24
CA THR A 285 -4.02 -1.59 0.88
C THR A 285 -3.08 -2.42 -0.01
N ALA A 286 -3.59 -3.44 -0.70
CA ALA A 286 -2.81 -4.29 -1.60
C ALA A 286 -2.05 -3.49 -2.69
N ALA A 287 -2.55 -2.29 -3.05
CA ALA A 287 -1.87 -1.35 -3.93
C ALA A 287 -0.43 -1.02 -3.49
N ALA A 288 -0.21 -0.90 -2.18
CA ALA A 288 1.11 -0.62 -1.62
C ALA A 288 2.10 -1.76 -1.90
N PHE A 289 1.66 -3.02 -1.74
CA PHE A 289 2.44 -4.18 -2.14
C PHE A 289 2.71 -4.17 -3.65
N GLY A 290 1.66 -3.98 -4.46
CA GLY A 290 1.75 -3.98 -5.92
C GLY A 290 2.72 -2.92 -6.46
N ILE A 291 2.75 -1.72 -5.86
CA ILE A 291 3.70 -0.68 -6.25
C ILE A 291 5.09 -0.98 -5.67
N GLY A 292 5.19 -1.42 -4.41
CA GLY A 292 6.47 -1.75 -3.78
C GLY A 292 7.25 -2.83 -4.52
N MET A 293 6.58 -3.90 -4.98
CA MET A 293 7.24 -5.01 -5.68
C MET A 293 7.88 -4.60 -7.01
N LEU A 294 7.44 -3.50 -7.62
CA LEU A 294 8.00 -3.02 -8.89
C LEU A 294 9.48 -2.63 -8.77
N PHE A 295 9.94 -2.29 -7.57
CA PHE A 295 11.29 -1.81 -7.31
C PHE A 295 12.22 -2.90 -6.76
N ASP A 296 11.75 -4.14 -6.66
CA ASP A 296 12.53 -5.29 -6.15
C ASP A 296 13.48 -5.92 -7.20
N GLU A 297 13.43 -5.46 -8.44
CA GLU A 297 14.32 -5.90 -9.53
C GLU A 297 15.14 -4.71 -10.06
N PRO A 298 16.35 -4.46 -9.53
CA PRO A 298 17.14 -3.27 -9.86
C PRO A 298 17.49 -3.15 -11.35
N ALA A 299 17.61 -4.26 -12.06
CA ALA A 299 18.05 -4.29 -13.47
C ALA A 299 16.92 -4.26 -14.51
N ALA A 300 15.64 -4.13 -14.10
CA ALA A 300 14.57 -4.10 -15.08
C ALA A 300 14.51 -2.74 -15.82
N PRO A 301 14.13 -2.75 -17.10
CA PRO A 301 14.12 -1.55 -17.93
C PRO A 301 13.15 -0.49 -17.42
N ALA A 302 13.39 0.77 -17.82
CA ALA A 302 12.50 1.88 -17.54
C ALA A 302 11.08 1.60 -18.09
N ALA A 303 10.08 1.81 -17.25
CA ALA A 303 8.68 1.60 -17.61
C ALA A 303 7.76 2.44 -16.73
N ARG A 304 6.56 2.70 -17.21
CA ARG A 304 5.48 3.36 -16.47
C ARG A 304 4.47 2.33 -15.98
N TYR A 305 4.06 2.49 -14.74
CA TYR A 305 3.10 1.63 -14.10
C TYR A 305 1.95 2.48 -13.57
N PHE A 306 0.71 2.07 -13.85
CA PHE A 306 -0.48 2.74 -13.34
C PHE A 306 -1.35 1.75 -12.58
N HIS A 307 -1.40 1.92 -11.28
CA HIS A 307 -2.38 1.24 -10.45
C HIS A 307 -3.72 1.94 -10.60
N VAL A 308 -4.75 1.18 -10.96
CA VAL A 308 -6.13 1.67 -11.10
C VAL A 308 -6.97 1.01 -10.03
N ASN A 309 -7.42 1.79 -9.08
CA ASN A 309 -8.28 1.32 -7.99
C ASN A 309 -9.69 1.90 -8.11
N ARG A 310 -10.67 1.12 -7.65
CA ARG A 310 -12.07 1.51 -7.68
C ARG A 310 -12.75 1.02 -6.42
N ASP A 311 -13.56 1.87 -5.76
CA ASP A 311 -14.34 1.46 -4.61
C ASP A 311 -15.72 0.91 -4.97
N ALA A 312 -16.46 0.48 -3.95
CA ALA A 312 -17.81 -0.05 -4.11
C ALA A 312 -18.82 0.98 -4.67
N THR A 313 -18.54 2.27 -4.55
CA THR A 313 -19.39 3.36 -5.07
C THR A 313 -19.04 3.77 -6.50
N GLY A 314 -17.96 3.22 -7.06
CA GLY A 314 -17.46 3.53 -8.39
C GLY A 314 -16.47 4.70 -8.44
N ARG A 315 -16.12 5.32 -7.30
CA ARG A 315 -15.01 6.29 -7.26
C ARG A 315 -13.74 5.58 -7.74
N THR A 316 -12.90 6.29 -8.46
CA THR A 316 -11.69 5.73 -9.06
C THR A 316 -10.49 6.59 -8.70
N LEU A 317 -9.42 5.94 -8.23
CA LEU A 317 -8.10 6.52 -8.01
C LEU A 317 -7.08 5.85 -8.92
N VAL A 318 -6.19 6.69 -9.47
CA VAL A 318 -5.09 6.24 -10.33
C VAL A 318 -3.78 6.69 -9.69
N VAL A 319 -2.90 5.74 -9.40
CA VAL A 319 -1.52 6.02 -8.97
C VAL A 319 -0.58 5.69 -10.12
N GLY A 320 0.16 6.66 -10.59
CA GLY A 320 1.19 6.48 -11.61
C GLY A 320 2.58 6.53 -10.99
N VAL A 321 3.42 5.56 -11.33
CA VAL A 321 4.84 5.55 -10.99
C VAL A 321 5.67 5.23 -12.23
N ARG A 322 6.89 5.77 -12.28
CA ARG A 322 7.91 5.41 -13.26
C ARG A 322 9.04 4.68 -12.55
N ARG A 323 9.53 3.64 -13.15
CA ARG A 323 10.73 2.92 -12.75
C ARG A 323 11.89 3.28 -13.67
N GLY A 324 13.12 3.33 -13.15
CA GLY A 324 14.32 3.63 -13.94
C GLY A 324 14.39 5.12 -14.29
N VAL A 325 14.75 5.94 -13.33
CA VAL A 325 14.97 7.41 -13.49
C VAL A 325 16.44 7.68 -13.66
#